data_bf2def49cfc14f0495c26688381a4bc9
#
_entry.id   bf2def49cfc14f0495c26688381a4bc9
#
_cell.length_a   1.000
_cell.length_b   1.000
_cell.length_c   1.000
_cell.angle_alpha   90.00
_cell.angle_beta   90.00
_cell.angle_gamma   90.00
#
_symmetry.space_group_name_H-M   'P 1'
#
loop_
_entity.id
_entity.type
_entity.pdbx_description
1 polymer ?
#
loop_
_entity_poly.entity_id
_entity_poly.type
_entity_poly.pdbx_seq_one_letter_code
_entity_poly.pdbx_strand_id
1 'polypeptide(L)'
;GMRFVQYYFGLPLAMIVISIFFVPVFSRLKVYTAYEFLENRFDLKTRTLTSFLFLLSRGLSTGISIFAPSIVLSSLMGWNIYYTNLVMGGILIIYTMSGGAKAVAHTQKLQMIIVFVTLFIVGYLAVKLLPDAIGFTEALHKSGEMGKMNIITTGFTDKGFDWKDRYNIWSGLIGGFFLALSYFGTDHSQVGRYLTAKNVKESRKGLLMNGLVKVPMQFFILLIGILIFSFYQYNKGPVYFDAVSLHEAKQTVKKDSLNM
;
A
#
# COMPACT_ATOMS: atom_id res chain seq x y z
N GLY A 1 3.01 -2.36 -13.78
CA GLY A 1 3.41 -1.19 -14.59
C GLY A 1 2.91 0.11 -14.02
N MET A 2 3.25 1.23 -14.65
CA MET A 2 2.97 2.60 -14.16
C MET A 2 1.49 2.97 -14.11
N ARG A 3 0.62 2.29 -14.83
CA ARG A 3 -0.84 2.56 -14.86
C ARG A 3 -1.50 2.64 -13.48
N PHE A 4 -0.93 1.99 -12.47
CA PHE A 4 -1.47 2.01 -11.11
C PHE A 4 -1.38 3.40 -10.44
N VAL A 5 -0.47 4.28 -10.90
CA VAL A 5 -0.36 5.67 -10.39
C VAL A 5 -1.68 6.44 -10.53
N GLN A 6 -2.46 6.14 -11.56
CA GLN A 6 -3.75 6.81 -11.81
C GLN A 6 -4.70 6.76 -10.60
N TYR A 7 -4.66 5.67 -9.81
CA TYR A 7 -5.49 5.53 -8.60
C TYR A 7 -5.17 6.57 -7.52
N TYR A 8 -3.96 7.14 -7.57
CA TYR A 8 -3.56 8.16 -6.62
C TYR A 8 -3.92 9.58 -7.06
N PHE A 9 -4.39 9.79 -8.29
CA PHE A 9 -4.76 11.13 -8.76
C PHE A 9 -6.03 11.66 -8.09
N GLY A 10 -6.93 10.80 -7.65
CA GLY A 10 -8.10 11.17 -6.85
C GLY A 10 -7.77 11.57 -5.40
N LEU A 11 -6.61 11.14 -4.88
CA LEU A 11 -6.23 11.38 -3.48
C LEU A 11 -6.08 12.86 -3.12
N PRO A 12 -5.34 13.72 -3.88
CA PRO A 12 -5.24 15.14 -3.57
C PRO A 12 -6.60 15.83 -3.51
N LEU A 13 -7.51 15.48 -4.42
CA LEU A 13 -8.87 16.03 -4.44
C LEU A 13 -9.65 15.64 -3.19
N ALA A 14 -9.56 14.37 -2.78
CA ALA A 14 -10.16 13.91 -1.54
C ALA A 14 -9.59 14.64 -0.32
N MET A 15 -8.26 14.87 -0.26
CA MET A 15 -7.62 15.61 0.83
C MET A 15 -8.11 17.07 0.91
N ILE A 16 -8.36 17.72 -0.22
CA ILE A 16 -8.94 19.07 -0.26
C ILE A 16 -10.36 19.05 0.34
N VAL A 17 -11.20 18.12 -0.12
CA VAL A 17 -12.59 18.01 0.39
C VAL A 17 -12.60 17.71 1.88
N ILE A 18 -11.80 16.78 2.36
CA ILE A 18 -11.70 16.44 3.78
C ILE A 18 -11.21 17.65 4.59
N SER A 19 -10.21 18.37 4.10
CA SER A 19 -9.66 19.54 4.76
C SER A 19 -10.67 20.68 4.89
N ILE A 20 -11.55 20.85 3.91
CA ILE A 20 -12.55 21.93 3.90
C ILE A 20 -13.78 21.56 4.73
N PHE A 21 -14.30 20.36 4.57
CA PHE A 21 -15.59 19.95 5.13
C PHE A 21 -15.46 19.12 6.42
N PHE A 22 -14.67 18.05 6.41
CA PHE A 22 -14.62 17.08 7.51
C PHE A 22 -13.83 17.59 8.72
N VAL A 23 -12.64 18.13 8.50
CA VAL A 23 -11.78 18.61 9.60
C VAL A 23 -12.46 19.69 10.44
N PRO A 24 -13.10 20.72 9.87
CA PRO A 24 -13.80 21.72 10.68
C PRO A 24 -15.00 21.15 11.46
N VAL A 25 -15.76 20.22 10.86
CA VAL A 25 -16.89 19.58 11.51
C VAL A 25 -16.45 18.80 12.74
N PHE A 26 -15.49 17.90 12.58
CA PHE A 26 -14.98 17.10 13.69
C PHE A 26 -14.30 17.95 14.76
N SER A 27 -13.55 18.97 14.36
CA SER A 27 -12.88 19.88 15.32
C SER A 27 -13.86 20.73 16.13
N ARG A 28 -14.96 21.20 15.53
CA ARG A 28 -16.00 21.98 16.23
C ARG A 28 -16.76 21.13 17.24
N LEU A 29 -17.06 19.90 16.89
CA LEU A 29 -17.83 18.98 17.74
C LEU A 29 -17.00 18.39 18.87
N LYS A 30 -15.65 18.59 18.86
CA LYS A 30 -14.70 18.06 19.87
C LYS A 30 -14.89 16.55 20.12
N VAL A 31 -15.26 15.81 19.07
CA VAL A 31 -15.49 14.38 19.17
C VAL A 31 -14.17 13.61 19.31
N TYR A 32 -14.13 12.62 20.18
CA TYR A 32 -12.98 11.74 20.35
C TYR A 32 -12.89 10.68 19.23
N THR A 33 -14.03 10.30 18.67
CA THR A 33 -14.12 9.35 17.59
C THR A 33 -15.03 9.84 16.48
N ALA A 34 -14.75 9.44 15.22
CA ALA A 34 -15.66 9.76 14.12
C ALA A 34 -17.08 9.22 14.33
N TYR A 35 -17.22 8.16 15.13
CA TYR A 35 -18.51 7.52 15.39
C TYR A 35 -19.33 8.21 16.48
N GLU A 36 -18.71 9.00 17.34
CA GLU A 36 -19.38 9.87 18.29
C GLU A 36 -20.21 10.95 17.57
N PHE A 37 -19.76 11.39 16.40
CA PHE A 37 -20.55 12.24 15.52
C PHE A 37 -21.88 11.57 15.12
N LEU A 38 -21.87 10.25 14.86
CA LEU A 38 -23.09 9.52 14.50
C LEU A 38 -24.06 9.41 15.66
N GLU A 39 -23.56 9.23 16.90
CA GLU A 39 -24.41 9.24 18.10
C GLU A 39 -25.12 10.59 18.27
N ASN A 40 -24.36 11.68 18.15
CA ASN A 40 -24.91 13.02 18.27
C ASN A 40 -25.89 13.39 17.15
N ARG A 41 -25.79 12.75 15.99
CA ARG A 41 -26.64 13.01 14.82
C ARG A 41 -27.84 12.11 14.74
N PHE A 42 -27.72 10.86 15.16
CA PHE A 42 -28.71 9.80 15.04
C PHE A 42 -29.04 9.23 16.43
N ASP A 43 -28.34 8.15 16.81
CA ASP A 43 -28.53 7.45 18.08
C ASP A 43 -27.30 6.61 18.49
N LEU A 44 -27.34 6.11 19.74
CA LEU A 44 -26.32 5.21 20.28
C LEU A 44 -26.22 3.90 19.51
N LYS A 45 -27.33 3.36 18.97
CA LYS A 45 -27.35 2.10 18.23
C LYS A 45 -26.53 2.23 16.95
N THR A 46 -26.68 3.34 16.22
CA THR A 46 -25.92 3.65 15.01
C THR A 46 -24.42 3.74 15.30
N ARG A 47 -24.03 4.42 16.40
CA ARG A 47 -22.63 4.46 16.84
C ARG A 47 -22.09 3.07 17.14
N THR A 48 -22.83 2.28 17.91
CA THR A 48 -22.41 0.94 18.34
C THR A 48 -22.23 0.00 17.14
N LEU A 49 -23.21 -0.01 16.23
CA LEU A 49 -23.13 -0.84 15.01
C LEU A 49 -21.94 -0.44 14.14
N THR A 50 -21.75 0.85 13.90
CA THR A 50 -20.63 1.34 13.06
C THR A 50 -19.29 1.03 13.71
N SER A 51 -19.16 1.19 15.03
CA SER A 51 -17.94 0.85 15.77
C SER A 51 -17.64 -0.65 15.72
N PHE A 52 -18.64 -1.50 15.83
CA PHE A 52 -18.50 -2.94 15.71
C PHE A 52 -18.02 -3.34 14.30
N LEU A 53 -18.67 -2.83 13.26
CA LEU A 53 -18.26 -3.07 11.86
C LEU A 53 -16.83 -2.60 11.59
N PHE A 54 -16.45 -1.46 12.15
CA PHE A 54 -15.07 -0.96 12.07
C PHE A 54 -14.08 -1.93 12.73
N LEU A 55 -14.36 -2.38 13.95
CA LEU A 55 -13.47 -3.31 14.66
C LEU A 55 -13.33 -4.64 13.92
N LEU A 56 -14.43 -5.17 13.39
CA LEU A 56 -14.41 -6.39 12.59
C LEU A 56 -13.57 -6.22 11.32
N SER A 57 -13.83 -5.17 10.55
CA SER A 57 -13.07 -4.84 9.33
C SER A 57 -11.59 -4.62 9.62
N ARG A 58 -11.28 -3.90 10.71
CA ARG A 58 -9.91 -3.62 11.11
C ARG A 58 -9.18 -4.87 11.60
N GLY A 59 -9.86 -5.73 12.34
CA GLY A 59 -9.30 -7.02 12.79
C GLY A 59 -8.91 -7.91 11.61
N LEU A 60 -9.80 -8.08 10.64
CA LEU A 60 -9.53 -8.83 9.41
C LEU A 60 -8.37 -8.21 8.59
N SER A 61 -8.39 -6.90 8.41
CA SER A 61 -7.32 -6.18 7.68
C SER A 61 -5.96 -6.31 8.37
N THR A 62 -5.92 -6.26 9.71
CA THR A 62 -4.70 -6.43 10.49
C THR A 62 -4.15 -7.85 10.35
N GLY A 63 -5.03 -8.87 10.39
CA GLY A 63 -4.63 -10.26 10.15
C GLY A 63 -3.92 -10.44 8.81
N ILE A 64 -4.50 -9.92 7.73
CA ILE A 64 -3.88 -9.97 6.39
C ILE A 64 -2.54 -9.21 6.37
N SER A 65 -2.47 -8.05 7.05
CA SER A 65 -1.25 -7.23 7.11
C SER A 65 -0.10 -7.91 7.87
N ILE A 66 -0.40 -8.79 8.84
CA ILE A 66 0.60 -9.60 9.54
C ILE A 66 0.99 -10.82 8.70
N PHE A 67 0.03 -11.43 8.03
CA PHE A 67 0.23 -12.64 7.25
C PHE A 67 1.21 -12.44 6.07
N ALA A 68 1.09 -11.34 5.34
CA ALA A 68 1.94 -11.08 4.18
C ALA A 68 3.46 -11.01 4.51
N PRO A 69 3.93 -10.22 5.50
CA PRO A 69 5.33 -10.27 5.93
C PRO A 69 5.73 -11.62 6.56
N SER A 70 4.80 -12.31 7.21
CA SER A 70 5.07 -13.63 7.80
C SER A 70 5.39 -14.69 6.74
N ILE A 71 4.79 -14.63 5.55
CA ILE A 71 5.14 -15.51 4.42
C ILE A 71 6.60 -15.29 4.04
N VAL A 72 7.02 -14.02 3.88
CA VAL A 72 8.39 -13.69 3.50
C VAL A 72 9.38 -14.18 4.56
N LEU A 73 9.10 -13.91 5.83
CA LEU A 73 9.98 -14.31 6.93
C LEU A 73 10.05 -15.84 7.08
N SER A 74 8.92 -16.52 6.96
CA SER A 74 8.83 -17.98 6.96
C SER A 74 9.68 -18.58 5.83
N SER A 75 9.57 -18.04 4.63
CA SER A 75 10.32 -18.49 3.46
C SER A 75 11.83 -18.28 3.61
N LEU A 76 12.25 -17.13 4.18
CA LEU A 76 13.68 -16.81 4.36
C LEU A 76 14.33 -17.60 5.49
N MET A 77 13.62 -17.86 6.57
CA MET A 77 14.14 -18.51 7.78
C MET A 77 13.83 -20.01 7.84
N GLY A 78 13.01 -20.54 6.92
CA GLY A 78 12.57 -21.93 6.94
C GLY A 78 11.63 -22.26 8.11
N TRP A 79 10.99 -21.25 8.71
CA TRP A 79 10.09 -21.45 9.85
C TRP A 79 8.69 -21.83 9.37
N ASN A 80 7.95 -22.56 10.22
CA ASN A 80 6.55 -22.83 9.94
C ASN A 80 5.74 -21.53 9.96
N ILE A 81 4.91 -21.33 8.95
CA ILE A 81 4.13 -20.10 8.75
C ILE A 81 3.21 -19.76 9.94
N TYR A 82 2.64 -20.78 10.61
CA TYR A 82 1.78 -20.55 11.76
C TYR A 82 2.53 -19.98 12.95
N TYR A 83 3.72 -20.53 13.27
CA TYR A 83 4.58 -20.01 14.34
C TYR A 83 5.10 -18.62 13.99
N THR A 84 5.51 -18.39 12.76
CA THR A 84 5.99 -17.08 12.30
C THR A 84 4.90 -16.03 12.46
N ASN A 85 3.67 -16.35 12.06
CA ASN A 85 2.52 -15.46 12.17
C ASN A 85 2.18 -15.13 13.64
N LEU A 86 2.25 -16.14 14.51
CA LEU A 86 1.97 -16.00 15.94
C LEU A 86 3.03 -15.13 16.63
N VAL A 87 4.30 -15.36 16.33
CA VAL A 87 5.43 -14.55 16.84
C VAL A 87 5.34 -13.12 16.37
N MET A 88 5.12 -12.88 15.06
CA MET A 88 4.97 -11.54 14.51
C MET A 88 3.79 -10.78 15.12
N GLY A 89 2.63 -11.45 15.26
CA GLY A 89 1.45 -10.88 15.91
C GLY A 89 1.68 -10.58 17.38
N GLY A 90 2.33 -11.48 18.11
CA GLY A 90 2.69 -11.30 19.52
C GLY A 90 3.63 -10.12 19.75
N ILE A 91 4.69 -10.00 18.97
CA ILE A 91 5.63 -8.87 19.02
C ILE A 91 4.90 -7.55 18.72
N LEU A 92 4.02 -7.54 17.71
CA LEU A 92 3.23 -6.35 17.37
C LEU A 92 2.33 -5.91 18.51
N ILE A 93 1.66 -6.85 19.19
CA ILE A 93 0.79 -6.56 20.34
C ILE A 93 1.62 -5.98 21.49
N ILE A 94 2.71 -6.64 21.89
CA ILE A 94 3.58 -6.20 22.98
C ILE A 94 4.11 -4.80 22.70
N TYR A 95 4.63 -4.59 21.50
CA TYR A 95 5.17 -3.30 21.07
C TYR A 95 4.11 -2.17 21.11
N THR A 96 2.92 -2.46 20.59
CA THR A 96 1.84 -1.47 20.50
C THR A 96 1.25 -1.14 21.88
N MET A 97 1.07 -2.15 22.72
CA MET A 97 0.54 -1.96 24.09
C MET A 97 1.51 -1.20 24.99
N SER A 98 2.80 -1.55 24.94
CA SER A 98 3.81 -0.91 25.80
C SER A 98 4.18 0.49 25.35
N GLY A 99 4.21 0.74 24.04
CA GLY A 99 4.69 2.00 23.47
C GLY A 99 3.62 3.06 23.23
N GLY A 100 2.38 2.66 23.05
CA GLY A 100 1.28 3.55 22.72
C GLY A 100 1.47 4.32 21.42
N ALA A 101 0.57 5.27 21.14
CA ALA A 101 0.54 6.02 19.88
C ALA A 101 1.81 6.86 19.62
N LYS A 102 2.45 7.39 20.68
CA LYS A 102 3.69 8.21 20.53
C LYS A 102 4.87 7.36 20.08
N ALA A 103 5.07 6.18 20.67
CA ALA A 103 6.15 5.27 20.29
C ALA A 103 5.95 4.75 18.86
N VAL A 104 4.73 4.37 18.49
CA VAL A 104 4.40 3.97 17.13
C VAL A 104 4.72 5.08 16.13
N ALA A 105 4.34 6.33 16.42
CA ALA A 105 4.64 7.47 15.55
C ALA A 105 6.14 7.73 15.39
N HIS A 106 6.92 7.56 16.47
CA HIS A 106 8.38 7.71 16.41
C HIS A 106 9.03 6.61 15.56
N THR A 107 8.63 5.36 15.78
CA THR A 107 9.16 4.23 15.03
C THR A 107 8.80 4.30 13.54
N GLN A 108 7.59 4.79 13.21
CA GLN A 108 7.18 5.01 11.82
C GLN A 108 8.10 5.99 11.08
N LYS A 109 8.65 7.00 11.75
CA LYS A 109 9.63 7.91 11.13
C LYS A 109 10.92 7.19 10.75
N LEU A 110 11.46 6.37 11.66
CA LEU A 110 12.66 5.57 11.39
C LEU A 110 12.40 4.55 10.26
N GLN A 111 11.26 3.87 10.30
CA GLN A 111 10.86 2.94 9.25
C GLN A 111 10.76 3.62 7.88
N MET A 112 10.20 4.83 7.80
CA MET A 112 10.14 5.59 6.55
C MET A 112 11.53 5.89 5.99
N ILE A 113 12.48 6.28 6.82
CA ILE A 113 13.86 6.52 6.39
C ILE A 113 14.48 5.24 5.84
N ILE A 114 14.34 4.12 6.56
CA ILE A 114 14.85 2.82 6.12
C ILE A 114 14.21 2.40 4.79
N VAL A 115 12.89 2.57 4.64
CA VAL A 115 12.17 2.24 3.41
C VAL A 115 12.70 3.05 2.22
N PHE A 116 12.89 4.36 2.38
CA PHE A 116 13.44 5.19 1.30
C PHE A 116 14.87 4.80 0.94
N VAL A 117 15.74 4.62 1.93
CA VAL A 117 17.13 4.18 1.71
C VAL A 117 17.15 2.83 0.97
N THR A 118 16.33 1.87 1.42
CA THR A 118 16.24 0.56 0.78
C THR A 118 15.73 0.66 -0.66
N LEU A 119 14.71 1.49 -0.92
CA LEU A 119 14.21 1.71 -2.28
C LEU A 119 15.29 2.27 -3.21
N PHE A 120 16.07 3.24 -2.76
CA PHE A 120 17.20 3.76 -3.54
C PHE A 120 18.26 2.71 -3.81
N ILE A 121 18.63 1.91 -2.80
CA ILE A 121 19.60 0.81 -2.94
C ILE A 121 19.07 -0.22 -3.95
N VAL A 122 17.83 -0.64 -3.83
CA VAL A 122 17.20 -1.62 -4.74
C VAL A 122 17.15 -1.08 -6.17
N GLY A 123 16.75 0.20 -6.35
CA GLY A 123 16.76 0.84 -7.66
C GLY A 123 18.15 0.92 -8.28
N TYR A 124 19.16 1.29 -7.49
CA TYR A 124 20.55 1.31 -7.92
C TYR A 124 21.06 -0.08 -8.31
N LEU A 125 20.81 -1.08 -7.47
CA LEU A 125 21.24 -2.46 -7.75
C LEU A 125 20.52 -3.05 -8.97
N ALA A 126 19.24 -2.76 -9.16
CA ALA A 126 18.47 -3.21 -10.31
C ALA A 126 19.07 -2.70 -11.63
N VAL A 127 19.63 -1.49 -11.63
CA VAL A 127 20.34 -0.94 -12.80
C VAL A 127 21.77 -1.46 -12.91
N LYS A 128 22.51 -1.50 -11.80
CA LYS A 128 23.92 -1.92 -11.78
C LYS A 128 24.11 -3.39 -12.19
N LEU A 129 23.15 -4.25 -11.89
CA LEU A 129 23.21 -5.68 -12.20
C LEU A 129 22.60 -6.02 -13.58
N LEU A 130 22.22 -5.02 -14.38
CA LEU A 130 21.92 -5.22 -15.79
C LEU A 130 23.20 -5.60 -16.57
N PRO A 131 23.10 -6.30 -17.71
CA PRO A 131 24.22 -6.52 -18.62
C PRO A 131 24.86 -5.19 -19.04
N ASP A 132 26.19 -5.16 -19.23
CA ASP A 132 26.98 -3.95 -19.54
C ASP A 132 26.46 -3.15 -20.75
N ALA A 133 25.79 -3.81 -21.69
CA ALA A 133 25.20 -3.19 -22.87
C ALA A 133 23.88 -2.45 -22.60
N ILE A 134 23.28 -2.58 -21.37
CA ILE A 134 21.94 -2.09 -21.06
C ILE A 134 21.99 -1.10 -19.91
N GLY A 135 21.88 0.18 -20.25
CA GLY A 135 21.79 1.25 -19.27
C GLY A 135 20.37 1.46 -18.71
N PHE A 136 20.26 2.40 -17.76
CA PHE A 136 18.99 2.81 -17.16
C PHE A 136 17.94 3.19 -18.22
N THR A 137 18.33 4.00 -19.22
CA THR A 137 17.42 4.49 -20.27
C THR A 137 16.89 3.35 -21.14
N GLU A 138 17.74 2.40 -21.48
CA GLU A 138 17.40 1.26 -22.33
C GLU A 138 16.49 0.27 -21.59
N ALA A 139 16.72 0.05 -20.30
CA ALA A 139 15.85 -0.74 -19.45
C ALA A 139 14.43 -0.16 -19.39
N LEU A 140 14.30 1.17 -19.29
CA LEU A 140 13.02 1.87 -19.33
C LEU A 140 12.37 1.80 -20.72
N HIS A 141 13.15 1.99 -21.80
CA HIS A 141 12.65 1.92 -23.17
C HIS A 141 12.04 0.54 -23.47
N LYS A 142 12.75 -0.52 -23.14
CA LYS A 142 12.28 -1.89 -23.33
C LYS A 142 11.02 -2.21 -22.51
N SER A 143 10.94 -1.71 -21.28
CA SER A 143 9.73 -1.80 -20.48
C SER A 143 8.58 -0.98 -21.08
N GLY A 144 8.90 0.12 -21.75
CA GLY A 144 7.94 0.95 -22.50
C GLY A 144 7.34 0.22 -23.67
N GLU A 145 8.14 -0.46 -24.49
CA GLU A 145 7.69 -1.32 -25.60
C GLU A 145 6.70 -2.39 -25.14
N MET A 146 6.89 -2.92 -23.92
CA MET A 146 5.97 -3.89 -23.29
C MET A 146 4.74 -3.20 -22.62
N GLY A 147 4.51 -1.92 -22.83
CA GLY A 147 3.41 -1.15 -22.27
C GLY A 147 3.45 -0.96 -20.74
N LYS A 148 4.59 -1.22 -20.07
CA LYS A 148 4.73 -1.09 -18.61
C LYS A 148 4.91 0.37 -18.17
N MET A 149 5.37 1.25 -19.08
CA MET A 149 5.60 2.68 -18.83
C MET A 149 4.36 3.54 -19.06
N ASN A 150 3.27 3.00 -19.58
CA ASN A 150 2.03 3.73 -19.77
C ASN A 150 1.51 4.22 -18.41
N ILE A 151 1.50 5.53 -18.20
CA ILE A 151 1.05 6.17 -16.95
C ILE A 151 -0.46 6.42 -17.04
N ILE A 152 -0.90 7.04 -18.13
CA ILE A 152 -2.29 7.43 -18.35
C ILE A 152 -2.90 6.57 -19.45
N THR A 153 -4.03 5.97 -19.15
CA THR A 153 -4.86 5.26 -20.11
C THR A 153 -6.29 5.76 -19.97
N THR A 154 -6.91 6.05 -21.09
CA THR A 154 -8.26 6.63 -21.11
C THR A 154 -9.36 5.59 -20.91
N GLY A 155 -9.04 4.30 -21.10
CA GLY A 155 -10.03 3.21 -21.11
C GLY A 155 -10.81 3.13 -22.41
N PHE A 156 -10.51 3.98 -23.41
CA PHE A 156 -11.12 3.90 -24.74
C PHE A 156 -10.28 3.00 -25.65
N THR A 157 -10.97 2.11 -26.35
CA THR A 157 -10.43 1.23 -27.40
C THR A 157 -11.17 1.50 -28.70
N ASP A 158 -10.75 0.92 -29.81
CA ASP A 158 -11.40 1.05 -31.11
C ASP A 158 -12.88 0.57 -31.08
N LYS A 159 -13.24 -0.22 -30.08
CA LYS A 159 -14.61 -0.73 -29.84
C LYS A 159 -15.42 0.11 -28.83
N GLY A 160 -14.90 1.25 -28.40
CA GLY A 160 -15.49 2.12 -27.38
C GLY A 160 -14.84 1.98 -26.01
N PHE A 161 -15.54 2.38 -24.95
CA PHE A 161 -15.04 2.35 -23.60
C PHE A 161 -15.00 0.92 -23.04
N ASP A 162 -13.82 0.48 -22.59
CA ASP A 162 -13.62 -0.84 -21.98
C ASP A 162 -13.95 -0.81 -20.48
N TRP A 163 -15.15 -1.26 -20.13
CA TRP A 163 -15.62 -1.38 -18.74
C TRP A 163 -14.85 -2.42 -17.90
N LYS A 164 -14.08 -3.29 -18.53
CA LYS A 164 -13.29 -4.31 -17.86
C LYS A 164 -11.90 -3.79 -17.47
N ASP A 165 -11.45 -2.70 -18.12
CA ASP A 165 -10.17 -2.07 -17.77
C ASP A 165 -10.26 -1.34 -16.43
N ARG A 166 -9.71 -1.97 -15.40
CA ARG A 166 -9.73 -1.43 -14.03
C ARG A 166 -8.79 -0.22 -13.85
N TYR A 167 -7.76 -0.10 -14.67
CA TYR A 167 -6.69 0.90 -14.53
C TYR A 167 -6.77 1.96 -15.63
N ASN A 168 -7.78 2.79 -15.59
CA ASN A 168 -7.93 3.94 -16.47
C ASN A 168 -8.06 5.23 -15.66
N ILE A 169 -7.91 6.39 -16.30
CA ILE A 169 -7.91 7.70 -15.64
C ILE A 169 -9.22 7.99 -14.89
N TRP A 170 -10.34 7.54 -15.41
CA TRP A 170 -11.65 7.77 -14.82
C TRP A 170 -11.85 6.98 -13.52
N SER A 171 -11.50 5.69 -13.53
CA SER A 171 -11.51 4.87 -12.32
C SER A 171 -10.47 5.38 -11.32
N GLY A 172 -9.34 5.92 -11.78
CA GLY A 172 -8.33 6.54 -10.92
C GLY A 172 -8.80 7.83 -10.27
N LEU A 173 -9.37 8.75 -11.05
CA LEU A 173 -9.87 10.03 -10.52
C LEU A 173 -11.11 9.84 -9.66
N ILE A 174 -12.15 9.19 -10.20
CA ILE A 174 -13.44 9.06 -9.51
C ILE A 174 -13.34 7.97 -8.42
N GLY A 175 -12.95 6.75 -8.79
CA GLY A 175 -12.83 5.65 -7.84
C GLY A 175 -11.78 5.91 -6.77
N GLY A 176 -10.60 6.42 -7.16
CA GLY A 176 -9.54 6.82 -6.24
C GLY A 176 -9.96 7.96 -5.30
N PHE A 177 -10.74 8.93 -5.78
CA PHE A 177 -11.30 10.00 -4.97
C PHE A 177 -12.24 9.47 -3.89
N PHE A 178 -13.26 8.68 -4.26
CA PHE A 178 -14.22 8.15 -3.28
C PHE A 178 -13.57 7.15 -2.32
N LEU A 179 -12.63 6.33 -2.80
CA LEU A 179 -11.86 5.44 -1.94
C LEU A 179 -11.05 6.22 -0.89
N ALA A 180 -10.35 7.27 -1.32
CA ALA A 180 -9.58 8.12 -0.42
C ALA A 180 -10.48 8.92 0.52
N LEU A 181 -11.62 9.41 0.04
CA LEU A 181 -12.62 10.12 0.85
C LEU A 181 -13.18 9.22 1.95
N SER A 182 -13.54 7.99 1.62
CA SER A 182 -13.97 6.99 2.60
C SER A 182 -12.88 6.71 3.62
N TYR A 183 -11.67 6.37 3.15
CA TYR A 183 -10.56 5.97 4.03
C TYR A 183 -10.11 7.08 4.98
N PHE A 184 -9.93 8.30 4.49
CA PHE A 184 -9.46 9.43 5.32
C PHE A 184 -10.58 10.22 5.98
N GLY A 185 -11.82 10.12 5.50
CA GLY A 185 -12.95 10.85 6.04
C GLY A 185 -13.73 10.09 7.11
N THR A 186 -13.78 8.76 7.05
CA THR A 186 -14.65 7.97 7.94
C THR A 186 -13.92 6.92 8.78
N ASP A 187 -12.78 6.41 8.32
CA ASP A 187 -11.99 5.43 9.07
C ASP A 187 -11.35 6.09 10.30
N HIS A 188 -11.77 5.66 11.49
CA HIS A 188 -11.31 6.24 12.76
C HIS A 188 -9.78 6.21 12.91
N SER A 189 -9.09 5.20 12.39
CA SER A 189 -7.63 5.12 12.48
C SER A 189 -6.92 6.25 11.72
N GLN A 190 -7.54 6.81 10.67
CA GLN A 190 -7.02 7.95 9.92
C GLN A 190 -7.56 9.27 10.48
N VAL A 191 -8.86 9.32 10.79
CA VAL A 191 -9.50 10.48 11.40
C VAL A 191 -8.82 10.85 12.71
N GLY A 192 -8.55 9.88 13.59
CA GLY A 192 -7.86 10.09 14.85
C GLY A 192 -6.48 10.73 14.68
N ARG A 193 -5.73 10.37 13.64
CA ARG A 193 -4.39 10.92 13.40
C ARG A 193 -4.39 12.42 13.13
N TYR A 194 -5.30 12.92 12.31
CA TYR A 194 -5.35 14.36 12.03
C TYR A 194 -6.10 15.16 13.09
N LEU A 195 -6.97 14.52 13.90
CA LEU A 195 -7.60 15.16 15.04
C LEU A 195 -6.64 15.35 16.25
N THR A 196 -5.56 14.57 16.34
CA THR A 196 -4.51 14.76 17.36
C THR A 196 -3.59 15.95 17.09
N ALA A 197 -3.71 16.62 15.94
CA ALA A 197 -2.94 17.83 15.65
C ALA A 197 -3.34 18.98 16.59
N LYS A 198 -2.42 19.90 16.86
CA LYS A 198 -2.61 21.01 17.81
C LYS A 198 -3.74 21.96 17.42
N ASN A 199 -4.01 22.10 16.14
CA ASN A 199 -5.07 22.97 15.62
C ASN A 199 -5.53 22.55 14.23
N VAL A 200 -6.68 23.07 13.80
CA VAL A 200 -7.30 22.82 12.49
C VAL A 200 -6.35 23.11 11.32
N LYS A 201 -5.52 24.15 11.43
CA LYS A 201 -4.57 24.54 10.37
C LYS A 201 -3.49 23.48 10.16
N GLU A 202 -2.97 22.92 11.23
CA GLU A 202 -1.99 21.81 11.16
C GLU A 202 -2.61 20.54 10.61
N SER A 203 -3.82 20.18 11.03
CA SER A 203 -4.56 19.04 10.47
C SER A 203 -4.74 19.16 8.95
N ARG A 204 -5.18 20.33 8.48
CA ARG A 204 -5.34 20.61 7.06
C ARG A 204 -4.02 20.53 6.30
N LYS A 205 -2.96 21.14 6.84
CA LYS A 205 -1.63 21.11 6.23
C LYS A 205 -1.12 19.67 6.12
N GLY A 206 -1.27 18.86 7.16
CA GLY A 206 -0.88 17.46 7.16
C GLY A 206 -1.60 16.62 6.10
N LEU A 207 -2.92 16.80 5.97
CA LEU A 207 -3.72 16.12 4.94
C LEU A 207 -3.32 16.53 3.52
N LEU A 208 -3.17 17.83 3.26
CA LEU A 208 -2.77 18.32 1.95
C LEU A 208 -1.36 17.84 1.58
N MET A 209 -0.42 17.88 2.52
CA MET A 209 0.92 17.34 2.30
C MET A 209 0.89 15.84 2.01
N ASN A 210 0.06 15.06 2.72
CA ASN A 210 -0.10 13.64 2.45
C ASN A 210 -0.58 13.40 1.00
N GLY A 211 -1.58 14.15 0.55
CA GLY A 211 -2.09 14.06 -0.83
C GLY A 211 -1.03 14.40 -1.88
N LEU A 212 -0.26 15.48 -1.65
CA LEU A 212 0.76 15.94 -2.60
C LEU A 212 2.00 15.03 -2.65
N VAL A 213 2.48 14.57 -1.48
CA VAL A 213 3.73 13.77 -1.39
C VAL A 213 3.49 12.33 -1.83
N LYS A 214 2.31 11.78 -1.56
CA LYS A 214 2.03 10.37 -1.83
C LYS A 214 2.00 10.04 -3.32
N VAL A 215 1.58 10.94 -4.19
CA VAL A 215 1.55 10.73 -5.64
C VAL A 215 2.96 10.57 -6.22
N PRO A 216 3.91 11.51 -6.01
CA PRO A 216 5.29 11.33 -6.46
C PRO A 216 5.97 10.10 -5.84
N MET A 217 5.74 9.86 -4.55
CA MET A 217 6.29 8.68 -3.87
C MET A 217 5.83 7.38 -4.55
N GLN A 218 4.55 7.28 -4.87
CA GLN A 218 4.00 6.10 -5.56
C GLN A 218 4.59 5.95 -6.96
N PHE A 219 4.81 7.07 -7.66
CA PHE A 219 5.48 7.07 -8.95
C PHE A 219 6.88 6.45 -8.85
N PHE A 220 7.70 6.88 -7.88
CA PHE A 220 9.03 6.32 -7.65
C PHE A 220 9.00 4.83 -7.29
N ILE A 221 8.09 4.40 -6.43
CA ILE A 221 7.94 2.98 -6.07
C ILE A 221 7.65 2.13 -7.31
N LEU A 222 6.74 2.58 -8.16
CA LEU A 222 6.40 1.86 -9.39
C LEU A 222 7.53 1.89 -10.42
N LEU A 223 8.29 2.98 -10.50
CA LEU A 223 9.46 3.07 -11.35
C LEU A 223 10.53 2.04 -10.95
N ILE A 224 10.80 1.91 -9.65
CA ILE A 224 11.70 0.87 -9.13
C ILE A 224 11.16 -0.52 -9.48
N GLY A 225 9.85 -0.75 -9.35
CA GLY A 225 9.21 -1.99 -9.77
C GLY A 225 9.40 -2.31 -11.27
N ILE A 226 9.45 -1.29 -12.14
CA ILE A 226 9.77 -1.45 -13.56
C ILE A 226 11.25 -1.79 -13.76
N LEU A 227 12.16 -1.18 -13.03
CA LEU A 227 13.59 -1.51 -13.10
C LEU A 227 13.85 -2.96 -12.68
N ILE A 228 13.19 -3.43 -11.63
CA ILE A 228 13.23 -4.84 -11.21
C ILE A 228 12.64 -5.75 -12.29
N PHE A 229 11.54 -5.35 -12.91
CA PHE A 229 10.96 -6.10 -14.03
C PHE A 229 11.95 -6.20 -15.19
N SER A 230 12.59 -5.09 -15.59
CA SER A 230 13.63 -5.09 -16.62
C SER A 230 14.81 -6.01 -16.24
N PHE A 231 15.27 -5.95 -15.00
CA PHE A 231 16.33 -6.82 -14.49
C PHE A 231 16.00 -8.30 -14.70
N TYR A 232 14.78 -8.74 -14.37
CA TYR A 232 14.36 -10.13 -14.54
C TYR A 232 14.04 -10.53 -15.98
N GLN A 233 14.04 -9.60 -16.94
CA GLN A 233 14.02 -9.97 -18.37
C GLN A 233 15.37 -10.53 -18.83
N TYR A 234 16.46 -10.12 -18.21
CA TYR A 234 17.82 -10.52 -18.55
C TYR A 234 18.41 -11.55 -17.59
N ASN A 235 17.95 -11.55 -16.35
CA ASN A 235 18.42 -12.45 -15.31
C ASN A 235 17.33 -13.44 -14.95
N LYS A 236 17.66 -14.74 -14.98
CA LYS A 236 16.73 -15.77 -14.51
C LYS A 236 16.48 -15.58 -13.01
N GLY A 237 15.26 -15.19 -12.65
CA GLY A 237 14.85 -15.13 -11.24
C GLY A 237 14.76 -16.53 -10.63
N PRO A 238 14.95 -16.65 -9.32
CA PRO A 238 14.63 -17.88 -8.63
C PRO A 238 13.12 -18.15 -8.75
N VAL A 239 12.76 -19.31 -9.28
CA VAL A 239 11.35 -19.71 -9.43
C VAL A 239 10.73 -19.96 -8.05
N TYR A 240 11.54 -20.46 -7.12
CA TYR A 240 11.16 -20.71 -5.73
C TYR A 240 12.16 -20.03 -4.80
N PHE A 241 11.68 -19.21 -3.88
CA PHE A 241 12.48 -18.59 -2.82
C PHE A 241 12.65 -19.49 -1.60
N ASP A 242 11.77 -20.46 -1.43
CA ASP A 242 11.83 -21.46 -0.36
C ASP A 242 12.56 -22.70 -0.82
N ALA A 243 13.58 -23.12 -0.05
CA ALA A 243 14.41 -24.28 -0.35
C ALA A 243 13.61 -25.59 -0.34
N VAL A 244 12.56 -25.69 0.49
CA VAL A 244 11.69 -26.87 0.58
C VAL A 244 10.89 -27.01 -0.72
N SER A 245 10.20 -25.93 -1.12
CA SER A 245 9.40 -25.91 -2.36
C SER A 245 10.26 -26.14 -3.60
N LEU A 246 11.51 -25.65 -3.61
CA LEU A 246 12.47 -25.92 -4.68
C LEU A 246 12.84 -27.40 -4.75
N HIS A 247 13.05 -28.03 -3.59
CA HIS A 247 13.40 -29.46 -3.52
C HIS A 247 12.23 -30.34 -3.97
N GLU A 248 11.02 -30.04 -3.54
CA GLU A 248 9.79 -30.73 -3.95
C GLU A 248 9.56 -30.61 -5.47
N ALA A 249 9.70 -29.40 -6.02
CA ALA A 249 9.58 -29.17 -7.45
C ALA A 249 10.61 -29.97 -8.26
N LYS A 250 11.88 -30.01 -7.79
CA LYS A 250 12.93 -30.82 -8.43
C LYS A 250 12.64 -32.31 -8.38
N GLN A 251 12.08 -32.81 -7.27
CA GLN A 251 11.68 -34.21 -7.16
C GLN A 251 10.53 -34.57 -8.10
N THR A 252 9.53 -33.70 -8.22
CA THR A 252 8.38 -33.90 -9.14
C THR A 252 8.83 -33.95 -10.58
N VAL A 253 9.66 -32.99 -11.03
CA VAL A 253 10.21 -32.97 -12.39
C VAL A 253 11.03 -34.21 -12.68
N LYS A 254 11.85 -34.67 -11.72
CA LYS A 254 12.65 -35.90 -11.87
C LYS A 254 11.77 -37.15 -11.97
N LYS A 255 10.67 -37.20 -11.23
CA LYS A 255 9.72 -38.31 -11.27
C LYS A 255 8.96 -38.37 -12.62
N ASP A 256 8.57 -37.21 -13.15
CA ASP A 256 7.90 -37.13 -14.46
C ASP A 256 8.86 -37.50 -15.62
N SER A 257 10.13 -37.11 -15.51
CA SER A 257 11.15 -37.50 -16.52
C SER A 257 11.56 -38.98 -16.50
N LEU A 258 11.26 -39.69 -15.41
CA LEU A 258 11.48 -41.14 -15.29
C LEU A 258 10.27 -41.94 -15.78
N ASN A 259 9.12 -41.32 -15.93
CA ASN A 259 7.86 -41.92 -16.39
C ASN A 259 7.60 -41.66 -17.90
N MET A 260 8.49 -40.98 -18.61
CA MET A 260 8.54 -40.84 -20.06
C MET A 260 9.57 -41.80 -20.67
#